data_712c704d482585ab8ff6218b94d0013b
#
_entry.id   712c704d482585ab8ff6218b94d0013b
#
_cell.length_a   1.000
_cell.length_b   1.000
_cell.length_c   1.000
_cell.angle_alpha   90.00
_cell.angle_beta   90.00
_cell.angle_gamma   90.00
#
_symmetry.space_group_name_H-M   'P 1'
#
loop_
_entity.id
_entity.type
_entity.pdbx_description
1 polymer ?
#
loop_
_entity_poly.entity_id
_entity_poly.type
_entity_poly.pdbx_seq_one_letter_code
_entity_poly.pdbx_strand_id
1 'polypeptide(L)'
;MVYKHIVMWKFKEQHNGKSALENARWMKEQLEALVGVVPELLSAEVGISPALEQAAAAPAQAASGEYDACLVSTFASPEALAAYKVHPKHKAISAYCKEARLKRLAFDWWSEE
;
A
#
# COMPACT_ATOMS: atom_id res chain seq x y z
N MET A 1 20.40 -10.57 -5.04
CA MET A 1 19.01 -10.49 -5.56
C MET A 1 18.02 -10.37 -4.45
N VAL A 2 16.97 -9.58 -4.67
CA VAL A 2 15.84 -9.50 -3.76
C VAL A 2 14.55 -9.76 -4.53
N TYR A 3 13.53 -10.26 -3.82
CA TYR A 3 12.20 -10.46 -4.38
C TYR A 3 11.37 -9.22 -4.09
N LYS A 4 10.89 -8.55 -5.12
CA LYS A 4 10.11 -7.32 -4.99
C LYS A 4 8.63 -7.60 -5.15
N HIS A 5 7.85 -6.88 -4.36
CA HIS A 5 6.39 -6.96 -4.34
C HIS A 5 5.84 -5.54 -4.47
N ILE A 6 5.09 -5.30 -5.53
CA ILE A 6 4.42 -4.02 -5.73
C ILE A 6 2.91 -4.24 -5.61
N VAL A 7 2.25 -3.32 -4.91
CA VAL A 7 0.78 -3.30 -4.85
C VAL A 7 0.32 -1.87 -5.10
N MET A 8 -0.72 -1.73 -5.91
CA MET A 8 -1.35 -0.43 -6.15
C MET A 8 -2.81 -0.50 -5.74
N TRP A 9 -3.31 0.59 -5.16
CA TRP A 9 -4.69 0.67 -4.69
C TRP A 9 -5.39 1.92 -5.19
N LYS A 10 -6.68 1.76 -5.49
CA LYS A 10 -7.63 2.86 -5.63
C LYS A 10 -8.59 2.78 -4.45
N PHE A 11 -8.71 3.87 -3.69
CA PHE A 11 -9.58 3.90 -2.51
C PHE A 11 -10.96 4.46 -2.86
N LYS A 12 -11.95 4.08 -2.07
CA LYS A 12 -13.28 4.69 -2.09
C LYS A 12 -13.13 6.15 -1.67
N GLU A 13 -13.98 7.04 -2.19
CA GLU A 13 -13.96 8.45 -1.81
C GLU A 13 -14.11 8.65 -0.31
N GLN A 14 -14.91 7.79 0.32
CA GLN A 14 -15.09 7.78 1.76
C GLN A 14 -15.23 6.34 2.26
N HIS A 15 -14.60 6.08 3.39
CA HIS A 15 -14.73 4.82 4.09
C HIS A 15 -14.42 5.06 5.56
N ASN A 16 -15.30 4.57 6.45
CA ASN A 16 -15.16 4.70 7.90
C ASN A 16 -15.03 6.16 8.35
N GLY A 17 -15.78 7.04 7.68
CA GLY A 17 -15.79 8.48 7.99
C GLY A 17 -14.54 9.23 7.54
N LYS A 18 -13.69 8.61 6.71
CA LYS A 18 -12.42 9.18 6.25
C LYS A 18 -12.37 9.25 4.74
N SER A 19 -11.63 10.25 4.24
CA SER A 19 -11.39 10.42 2.81
C SER A 19 -10.43 9.37 2.26
N ALA A 20 -10.36 9.25 0.94
CA ALA A 20 -9.38 8.38 0.29
C ALA A 20 -7.95 8.76 0.71
N LEU A 21 -7.63 10.05 0.78
CA LEU A 21 -6.31 10.52 1.18
C LEU A 21 -5.99 10.12 2.63
N GLU A 22 -6.93 10.30 3.54
CA GLU A 22 -6.75 9.91 4.94
C GLU A 22 -6.52 8.40 5.08
N ASN A 23 -7.28 7.59 4.35
CA ASN A 23 -7.11 6.15 4.38
C ASN A 23 -5.78 5.71 3.74
N ALA A 24 -5.36 6.36 2.66
CA ALA A 24 -4.07 6.09 2.02
C ALA A 24 -2.91 6.44 2.96
N ARG A 25 -2.97 7.57 3.65
CA ARG A 25 -1.95 7.99 4.61
C ARG A 25 -1.86 7.03 5.80
N TRP A 26 -3.00 6.59 6.31
CA TRP A 26 -3.04 5.59 7.39
C TRP A 26 -2.36 4.30 6.93
N MET A 27 -2.71 3.81 5.75
CA MET A 27 -2.10 2.59 5.20
C MET A 27 -0.58 2.74 5.05
N LYS A 28 -0.13 3.89 4.54
CA LYS A 28 1.30 4.18 4.41
C LYS A 28 2.02 4.05 5.75
N GLU A 29 1.52 4.71 6.77
CA GLU A 29 2.12 4.65 8.11
C GLU A 29 2.16 3.22 8.65
N GLN A 30 1.06 2.49 8.52
CA GLN A 30 0.94 1.14 9.06
C GLN A 30 1.87 0.15 8.33
N LEU A 31 1.91 0.20 7.01
CA LEU A 31 2.74 -0.72 6.24
C LEU A 31 4.24 -0.43 6.40
N GLU A 32 4.63 0.84 6.37
CA GLU A 32 6.04 1.20 6.56
C GLU A 32 6.52 0.87 7.97
N ALA A 33 5.66 0.93 8.97
CA ALA A 33 5.99 0.58 10.34
C ALA A 33 6.23 -0.92 10.55
N LEU A 34 5.87 -1.77 9.58
CA LEU A 34 6.11 -3.21 9.68
C LEU A 34 7.58 -3.59 9.45
N VAL A 35 8.38 -2.70 8.87
CA VAL A 35 9.82 -2.92 8.74
C VAL A 35 10.45 -2.94 10.13
N GLY A 36 11.17 -4.02 10.45
CA GLY A 36 11.73 -4.22 11.79
C GLY A 36 10.77 -4.90 12.77
N VAL A 37 9.50 -5.06 12.39
CA VAL A 37 8.48 -5.76 13.19
C VAL A 37 8.18 -7.13 12.59
N VAL A 38 7.99 -7.20 11.25
CA VAL A 38 7.85 -8.47 10.54
C VAL A 38 9.23 -8.82 9.98
N PRO A 39 9.88 -9.90 10.50
CA PRO A 39 11.27 -10.19 10.14
C PRO A 39 11.51 -10.40 8.65
N GLU A 40 10.52 -10.94 7.93
CA GLU A 40 10.64 -11.25 6.50
C GLU A 40 10.64 -10.00 5.61
N LEU A 41 10.11 -8.88 6.10
CA LEU A 41 10.03 -7.64 5.33
C LEU A 41 11.35 -6.87 5.43
N LEU A 42 12.09 -6.78 4.33
CA LEU A 42 13.38 -6.10 4.30
C LEU A 42 13.23 -4.59 4.16
N SER A 43 12.32 -4.15 3.30
CA SER A 43 12.04 -2.73 3.11
C SER A 43 10.62 -2.54 2.60
N ALA A 44 10.06 -1.36 2.86
CA ALA A 44 8.73 -0.99 2.37
C ALA A 44 8.66 0.52 2.23
N GLU A 45 8.13 0.95 1.10
CA GLU A 45 7.83 2.36 0.86
C GLU A 45 6.46 2.45 0.20
N VAL A 46 5.61 3.32 0.72
CA VAL A 46 4.31 3.62 0.10
C VAL A 46 4.34 5.03 -0.46
N GLY A 47 4.12 5.15 -1.77
CA GLY A 47 3.94 6.43 -2.42
C GLY A 47 2.47 6.74 -2.55
N ILE A 48 2.11 8.01 -2.30
CA ILE A 48 0.75 8.50 -2.49
C ILE A 48 0.73 9.37 -3.75
N SER A 49 -0.24 9.14 -4.62
CA SER A 49 -0.35 9.88 -5.88
C SER A 49 -0.51 11.38 -5.62
N PRO A 50 0.30 12.23 -6.28
CA PRO A 50 0.10 13.68 -6.20
C PRO A 50 -1.31 14.11 -6.62
N ALA A 51 -1.95 13.37 -7.54
CA ALA A 51 -3.32 13.66 -7.97
C ALA A 51 -4.31 13.54 -6.81
N LEU A 52 -4.11 12.56 -5.91
CA LEU A 52 -4.96 12.39 -4.74
C LEU A 52 -4.78 13.55 -3.75
N GLU A 53 -3.54 13.97 -3.52
CA GLU A 53 -3.23 15.10 -2.65
C GLU A 53 -3.79 16.41 -3.22
N GLN A 54 -3.69 16.60 -4.53
CA GLN A 54 -4.26 17.73 -5.23
C GLN A 54 -5.79 17.76 -5.13
N ALA A 55 -6.43 16.59 -5.25
CA ALA A 55 -7.88 16.47 -5.12
C ALA A 55 -8.36 16.95 -3.75
N ALA A 56 -7.60 16.64 -2.69
CA ALA A 56 -7.93 17.08 -1.34
C ALA A 56 -7.76 18.59 -1.17
N ALA A 57 -6.74 19.20 -1.80
CA ALA A 57 -6.44 20.62 -1.68
C ALA A 57 -7.30 21.48 -2.61
N ALA A 58 -7.62 21.00 -3.80
CA ALA A 58 -8.36 21.74 -4.82
C ALA A 58 -9.27 20.80 -5.63
N PRO A 59 -10.37 20.32 -5.02
CA PRO A 59 -11.22 19.28 -5.64
C PRO A 59 -11.76 19.66 -7.02
N ALA A 60 -12.08 20.92 -7.25
CA ALA A 60 -12.66 21.37 -8.51
C ALA A 60 -11.67 21.31 -9.68
N GLN A 61 -10.38 21.21 -9.40
CA GLN A 61 -9.32 21.21 -10.40
C GLN A 61 -8.58 19.87 -10.48
N ALA A 62 -8.97 18.90 -9.66
CA ALA A 62 -8.26 17.64 -9.53
C ALA A 62 -8.47 16.76 -10.74
N ALA A 63 -7.36 16.18 -11.24
CA ALA A 63 -7.42 15.06 -12.16
C ALA A 63 -7.52 13.78 -11.34
N SER A 64 -8.43 12.88 -11.75
CA SER A 64 -8.56 11.59 -11.12
C SER A 64 -7.47 10.66 -11.63
N GLY A 65 -6.56 10.23 -10.77
CA GLY A 65 -5.60 9.18 -11.08
C GLY A 65 -6.27 7.82 -11.10
N GLU A 66 -5.70 6.87 -11.83
CA GLU A 66 -6.24 5.51 -11.87
C GLU A 66 -5.99 4.78 -10.54
N TYR A 67 -4.85 5.07 -9.90
CA TYR A 67 -4.49 4.52 -8.58
C TYR A 67 -4.08 5.64 -7.65
N ASP A 68 -4.32 5.45 -6.36
CA ASP A 68 -4.08 6.46 -5.33
C ASP A 68 -2.78 6.25 -4.58
N ALA A 69 -2.36 5.00 -4.41
CA ALA A 69 -1.18 4.64 -3.63
C ALA A 69 -0.49 3.42 -4.21
N CYS A 70 0.82 3.35 -4.02
CA CYS A 70 1.65 2.25 -4.48
C CYS A 70 2.62 1.84 -3.38
N LEU A 71 2.64 0.55 -3.05
CA LEU A 71 3.63 -0.05 -2.15
C LEU A 71 4.73 -0.69 -2.99
N VAL A 72 6.00 -0.41 -2.63
CA VAL A 72 7.14 -1.19 -3.11
C VAL A 72 7.81 -1.81 -1.89
N SER A 73 7.87 -3.15 -1.85
CA SER A 73 8.44 -3.87 -0.73
C SER A 73 9.41 -4.93 -1.22
N THR A 74 10.38 -5.28 -0.36
CA THR A 74 11.42 -6.26 -0.73
C THR A 74 11.51 -7.38 0.29
N PHE A 75 11.82 -8.57 -0.21
CA PHE A 75 11.92 -9.81 0.56
C PHE A 75 13.09 -10.63 0.05
N ALA A 76 13.58 -11.55 0.88
CA ALA A 76 14.65 -12.45 0.45
C ALA A 76 14.17 -13.48 -0.58
N SER A 77 12.88 -13.82 -0.57
CA SER A 77 12.31 -14.90 -1.39
C SER A 77 10.80 -14.80 -1.47
N PRO A 78 10.16 -15.54 -2.42
CA PRO A 78 8.70 -15.67 -2.44
C PRO A 78 8.14 -16.27 -1.15
N GLU A 79 8.88 -17.19 -0.51
CA GLU A 79 8.48 -17.81 0.76
C GLU A 79 8.42 -16.76 1.88
N ALA A 80 9.38 -15.82 1.90
CA ALA A 80 9.38 -14.72 2.86
C ALA A 80 8.17 -13.81 2.65
N LEU A 81 7.83 -13.52 1.39
CA LEU A 81 6.62 -12.74 1.08
C LEU A 81 5.37 -13.47 1.57
N ALA A 82 5.29 -14.79 1.36
CA ALA A 82 4.14 -15.57 1.82
C ALA A 82 4.01 -15.51 3.35
N ALA A 83 5.11 -15.61 4.08
CA ALA A 83 5.13 -15.50 5.55
C ALA A 83 4.66 -14.11 6.01
N TYR A 84 5.09 -13.06 5.33
CA TYR A 84 4.65 -11.69 5.59
C TYR A 84 3.14 -11.54 5.41
N LYS A 85 2.59 -12.09 4.32
CA LYS A 85 1.15 -11.96 4.02
C LYS A 85 0.26 -12.56 5.10
N VAL A 86 0.70 -13.61 5.77
CA VAL A 86 -0.10 -14.27 6.83
C VAL A 86 0.24 -13.78 8.23
N HIS A 87 1.20 -12.87 8.38
CA HIS A 87 1.54 -12.31 9.68
C HIS A 87 0.35 -11.52 10.24
N PRO A 88 -0.01 -11.71 11.53
CA PRO A 88 -1.20 -11.06 12.11
C PRO A 88 -1.24 -9.54 11.93
N LYS A 89 -0.11 -8.88 12.04
CA LYS A 89 -0.04 -7.42 11.89
C LYS A 89 -0.31 -6.97 10.46
N HIS A 90 0.18 -7.72 9.47
CA HIS A 90 -0.13 -7.45 8.08
C HIS A 90 -1.60 -7.74 7.78
N LYS A 91 -2.12 -8.86 8.29
CA LYS A 91 -3.52 -9.26 8.06
C LYS A 91 -4.50 -8.21 8.57
N ALA A 92 -4.22 -7.58 9.70
CA ALA A 92 -5.08 -6.54 10.25
C ALA A 92 -5.14 -5.31 9.32
N ILE A 93 -4.00 -4.89 8.78
CA ILE A 93 -3.93 -3.77 7.83
C ILE A 93 -4.63 -4.14 6.52
N SER A 94 -4.35 -5.32 6.01
CA SER A 94 -4.93 -5.83 4.76
C SER A 94 -6.45 -5.92 4.84
N ALA A 95 -7.00 -6.36 5.98
CA ALA A 95 -8.44 -6.45 6.18
C ALA A 95 -9.11 -5.08 6.08
N TYR A 96 -8.52 -4.06 6.70
CA TYR A 96 -9.03 -2.70 6.60
C TYR A 96 -8.97 -2.18 5.16
N CYS A 97 -7.83 -2.36 4.49
CA CYS A 97 -7.64 -1.89 3.11
C CYS A 97 -8.59 -2.58 2.14
N LYS A 98 -8.90 -3.87 2.37
CA LYS A 98 -9.84 -4.60 1.54
C LYS A 98 -11.23 -3.96 1.54
N GLU A 99 -11.66 -3.44 2.69
CA GLU A 99 -12.94 -2.75 2.81
C GLU A 99 -12.88 -1.32 2.25
N ALA A 100 -11.74 -0.65 2.37
CA ALA A 100 -11.58 0.75 1.98
C ALA A 100 -11.30 0.95 0.49
N ARG A 101 -10.87 -0.10 -0.22
CA ARG A 101 -10.45 0.00 -1.63
C ARG A 101 -11.57 -0.25 -2.61
N LEU A 102 -11.45 0.37 -3.79
CA LEU A 102 -12.27 0.04 -4.96
C LEU A 102 -11.60 -1.05 -5.78
N LYS A 103 -10.29 -0.99 -5.94
CA LYS A 103 -9.52 -1.98 -6.70
C LYS A 103 -8.08 -2.05 -6.20
N ARG A 104 -7.44 -3.16 -6.54
CA ARG A 104 -6.06 -3.46 -6.15
C ARG A 104 -5.39 -4.22 -7.27
N LEU A 105 -4.11 -3.94 -7.49
CA LEU A 105 -3.26 -4.63 -8.45
C LEU A 105 -1.96 -5.00 -7.75
N ALA A 106 -1.45 -6.20 -8.00
CA ALA A 106 -0.18 -6.64 -7.43
C ALA A 106 0.72 -7.25 -8.51
N PHE A 107 2.01 -7.06 -8.36
CA PHE A 107 3.02 -7.61 -9.26
C PHE A 107 4.30 -7.91 -8.49
N ASP A 108 4.85 -9.10 -8.69
CA ASP A 108 6.05 -9.55 -8.00
C ASP A 108 7.11 -9.98 -9.01
N TRP A 109 8.40 -9.72 -8.68
CA TRP A 109 9.50 -10.16 -9.53
C TRP A 109 10.80 -10.25 -8.75
N TRP A 110 11.75 -11.04 -9.29
CA TRP A 110 13.11 -11.05 -8.79
C TRP A 110 13.86 -9.84 -9.36
N SER A 111 14.40 -9.01 -8.48
CA SER A 111 15.24 -7.88 -8.85
C SER A 111 16.71 -8.27 -8.73
N GLU A 112 17.52 -7.83 -9.67
CA GLU A 112 18.96 -8.13 -9.69
C GLU A 112 19.78 -7.20 -8.80
N GLU A 113 19.18 -6.27 -8.11
CA GLU A 113 19.93 -5.42 -7.20
C GLU A 113 20.43 -6.12 -5.95
#